data_8e6eb282a82d2797f3e4454de4fd6ff3
#
_entry.id   8e6eb282a82d2797f3e4454de4fd6ff3
#
_cell.length_a   1.000
_cell.length_b   1.000
_cell.length_c   1.000
_cell.angle_alpha   90.00
_cell.angle_beta   90.00
_cell.angle_gamma   90.00
#
_symmetry.space_group_name_H-M   'P 1'
#
loop_
_entity.id
_entity.type
_entity.pdbx_description
1 polymer ?
#
loop_
_entity_poly.entity_id
_entity_poly.type
_entity_poly.pdbx_seq_one_letter_code
_entity_poly.pdbx_strand_id
1 'polypeptide(L)'
;SVTDVILTHLHADHSGGCIRRKERGEGYETVFPNAIYHVSRTQWEWAVKNNPREEDAFLEENILPVAESGRLNLVDEEGELFKNLSIRICYGHTPGLMILLIKYNNRTFVYAGDLIPTIAHIPLIWNMSYDIESLKTIEEKRQILNEALENDWILIFQHDANVECCTLGMTAKGIRAA
;
A
#
# COMPACT_ATOMS: atom_id res chain seq x y z
N SER A 1 6.12 -8.37 20.38
CA SER A 1 4.78 -7.79 20.19
C SER A 1 4.86 -6.79 19.04
N VAL A 2 3.82 -6.72 18.20
CA VAL A 2 3.72 -5.72 17.12
C VAL A 2 3.40 -4.39 17.78
N THR A 3 4.18 -3.35 17.44
CA THR A 3 4.03 -1.98 17.97
C THR A 3 3.48 -1.01 16.94
N ASP A 4 3.66 -1.33 15.65
CA ASP A 4 3.27 -0.48 14.55
C ASP A 4 2.74 -1.35 13.40
N VAL A 5 1.67 -0.89 12.76
CA VAL A 5 1.06 -1.47 11.56
C VAL A 5 0.94 -0.36 10.54
N ILE A 6 1.50 -0.56 9.35
CA ILE A 6 1.38 0.39 8.25
C ILE A 6 0.39 -0.19 7.25
N LEU A 7 -0.72 0.50 7.05
CA LEU A 7 -1.72 0.16 6.05
C LEU A 7 -1.40 0.93 4.77
N THR A 8 -1.04 0.24 3.70
CA THR A 8 -0.79 0.89 2.41
C THR A 8 -2.03 1.65 1.96
N HIS A 9 -3.18 0.99 2.06
CA HIS A 9 -4.50 1.55 1.80
C HIS A 9 -5.58 0.69 2.50
N LEU A 10 -6.83 1.10 2.43
CA LEU A 10 -7.91 0.55 3.26
C LEU A 10 -8.85 -0.40 2.51
N HIS A 11 -8.52 -0.87 1.31
CA HIS A 11 -9.27 -1.95 0.68
C HIS A 11 -9.29 -3.19 1.58
N ALA A 12 -10.35 -3.97 1.51
CA ALA A 12 -10.66 -5.03 2.47
C ALA A 12 -9.56 -6.11 2.57
N ASP A 13 -8.93 -6.45 1.47
CA ASP A 13 -7.83 -7.43 1.38
C ASP A 13 -6.51 -6.92 1.96
N HIS A 14 -6.37 -5.60 2.16
CA HIS A 14 -5.21 -4.96 2.78
C HIS A 14 -5.44 -4.57 4.24
N SER A 15 -6.68 -4.27 4.63
CA SER A 15 -7.03 -3.82 5.98
C SER A 15 -7.64 -4.91 6.86
N GLY A 16 -8.32 -5.90 6.28
CA GLY A 16 -9.08 -6.91 7.02
C GLY A 16 -8.26 -7.76 7.99
N GLY A 17 -6.97 -7.98 7.70
CA GLY A 17 -6.07 -8.71 8.61
C GLY A 17 -5.76 -7.98 9.92
N CYS A 18 -6.12 -6.71 10.04
CA CYS A 18 -5.93 -5.92 11.25
C CYS A 18 -7.06 -6.08 12.28
N ILE A 19 -8.16 -6.70 11.88
CA ILE A 19 -9.40 -6.76 12.64
C ILE A 19 -9.83 -8.22 12.85
N ARG A 20 -10.42 -8.49 13.99
CA ARG A 20 -11.07 -9.76 14.30
C ARG A 20 -12.37 -9.54 15.04
N ARG A 21 -13.27 -10.51 15.01
CA ARG A 21 -14.46 -10.51 15.88
C ARG A 21 -14.03 -10.62 17.34
N LYS A 22 -14.71 -9.90 18.23
CA LYS A 22 -14.48 -10.02 19.66
C LYS A 22 -14.76 -11.44 20.13
N GLU A 23 -13.94 -11.98 21.01
CA GLU A 23 -14.17 -13.32 21.59
C GLU A 23 -15.41 -13.35 22.48
N ARG A 24 -15.78 -12.21 23.08
CA ARG A 24 -16.95 -12.06 23.94
C ARG A 24 -17.70 -10.79 23.56
N GLY A 25 -19.02 -10.89 23.43
CA GLY A 25 -19.87 -9.78 22.99
C GLY A 25 -19.96 -9.68 21.48
N GLU A 26 -20.53 -8.57 21.02
CA GLU A 26 -20.72 -8.26 19.60
C GLU A 26 -19.65 -7.29 19.11
N GLY A 27 -19.41 -7.27 17.80
CA GLY A 27 -18.53 -6.32 17.11
C GLY A 27 -17.11 -6.82 16.91
N TYR A 28 -16.24 -5.88 16.58
CA TYR A 28 -14.87 -6.14 16.14
C TYR A 28 -13.86 -5.44 17.05
N GLU A 29 -12.63 -5.92 17.02
CA GLU A 29 -11.49 -5.33 17.71
C GLU A 29 -10.22 -5.47 16.88
N THR A 30 -9.19 -4.67 17.16
CA THR A 30 -7.90 -4.76 16.48
C THR A 30 -7.12 -6.01 16.90
N VAL A 31 -6.52 -6.71 15.92
CA VAL A 31 -5.67 -7.90 16.14
C VAL A 31 -4.43 -7.55 16.96
N PHE A 32 -3.88 -6.36 16.76
CA PHE A 32 -2.69 -5.87 17.46
C PHE A 32 -3.05 -4.73 18.42
N PRO A 33 -3.57 -5.02 19.62
CA PRO A 33 -4.17 -4.00 20.50
C PRO A 33 -3.17 -2.98 21.05
N ASN A 34 -1.86 -3.26 20.94
CA ASN A 34 -0.80 -2.35 21.38
C ASN A 34 -0.13 -1.60 20.23
N ALA A 35 -0.50 -1.89 18.99
CA ALA A 35 0.09 -1.25 17.81
C ALA A 35 -0.56 0.10 17.51
N ILE A 36 0.23 1.02 16.98
CA ILE A 36 -0.26 2.21 16.29
C ILE A 36 -0.49 1.83 14.82
N TYR A 37 -1.63 2.21 14.28
CA TYR A 37 -2.02 1.96 12.90
C TYR A 37 -1.79 3.22 12.07
N HIS A 38 -0.85 3.15 11.12
CA HIS A 38 -0.49 4.27 10.27
C HIS A 38 -1.20 4.13 8.92
N VAL A 39 -1.92 5.16 8.53
CA VAL A 39 -2.56 5.29 7.21
C VAL A 39 -2.46 6.74 6.75
N SER A 40 -2.38 7.00 5.46
CA SER A 40 -2.39 8.39 5.00
C SER A 40 -3.72 9.05 5.33
N ARG A 41 -3.69 10.35 5.69
CA ARG A 41 -4.92 11.12 5.95
C ARG A 41 -5.82 11.12 4.72
N THR A 42 -5.24 11.29 3.54
CA THR A 42 -5.98 11.28 2.29
C THR A 42 -6.74 9.98 2.08
N GLN A 43 -6.10 8.83 2.32
CA GLN A 43 -6.75 7.53 2.18
C GLN A 43 -7.86 7.34 3.21
N TRP A 44 -7.60 7.74 4.46
CA TRP A 44 -8.61 7.68 5.52
C TRP A 44 -9.86 8.49 5.16
N GLU A 45 -9.66 9.77 4.80
CA GLU A 45 -10.75 10.67 4.43
C GLU A 45 -11.49 10.21 3.17
N TRP A 46 -10.78 9.56 2.24
CA TRP A 46 -11.37 8.98 1.05
C TRP A 46 -12.25 7.77 1.39
N ALA A 47 -11.72 6.83 2.15
CA ALA A 47 -12.41 5.59 2.51
C ALA A 47 -13.69 5.83 3.32
N VAL A 48 -13.66 6.75 4.31
CA VAL A 48 -14.83 7.04 5.14
C VAL A 48 -15.92 7.84 4.44
N LYS A 49 -15.61 8.50 3.32
CA LYS A 49 -16.64 9.20 2.52
C LYS A 49 -17.50 8.27 1.72
N ASN A 50 -17.04 7.05 1.51
CA ASN A 50 -17.62 6.04 0.65
C ASN A 50 -17.98 6.59 -0.75
N ASN A 51 -17.68 5.84 -1.79
CA ASN A 51 -18.00 6.22 -3.14
C ASN A 51 -18.50 4.98 -3.93
N PRO A 52 -19.38 5.14 -4.92
CA PRO A 52 -19.98 4.02 -5.64
C PRO A 52 -18.99 3.12 -6.38
N ARG A 53 -17.76 3.59 -6.60
CA ARG A 53 -16.72 2.82 -7.32
C ARG A 53 -16.00 1.83 -6.41
N GLU A 54 -15.86 2.17 -5.13
CA GLU A 54 -15.08 1.40 -4.15
C GLU A 54 -15.90 0.97 -2.93
N GLU A 55 -17.25 1.13 -2.95
CA GLU A 55 -18.10 0.81 -1.79
C GLU A 55 -17.96 -0.63 -1.32
N ASP A 56 -17.75 -1.57 -2.25
CA ASP A 56 -17.52 -2.99 -1.93
C ASP A 56 -16.10 -3.28 -1.45
N ALA A 57 -15.17 -2.34 -1.65
CA ALA A 57 -13.77 -2.48 -1.24
C ALA A 57 -13.49 -1.89 0.14
N PHE A 58 -14.25 -0.87 0.57
CA PHE A 58 -14.11 -0.25 1.89
C PHE A 58 -15.15 -0.79 2.87
N LEU A 59 -14.78 -1.81 3.64
CA LEU A 59 -15.67 -2.40 4.65
C LEU A 59 -15.56 -1.63 5.97
N GLU A 60 -16.67 -1.07 6.45
CA GLU A 60 -16.73 -0.32 7.70
C GLU A 60 -16.18 -1.14 8.88
N GLU A 61 -16.46 -2.44 8.92
CA GLU A 61 -15.98 -3.36 9.94
C GLU A 61 -14.45 -3.53 9.97
N ASN A 62 -13.75 -3.22 8.87
CA ASN A 62 -12.30 -3.23 8.81
C ASN A 62 -11.68 -1.88 9.21
N ILE A 63 -12.43 -0.79 9.05
CA ILE A 63 -11.93 0.58 9.16
C ILE A 63 -12.26 1.17 10.54
N LEU A 64 -13.54 1.14 10.93
CA LEU A 64 -14.03 1.80 12.15
C LEU A 64 -13.35 1.30 13.44
N PRO A 65 -13.12 -0.02 13.64
CA PRO A 65 -12.49 -0.50 14.87
C PRO A 65 -11.06 0.01 15.04
N VAL A 66 -10.35 0.32 13.95
CA VAL A 66 -9.01 0.95 14.02
C VAL A 66 -9.12 2.35 14.61
N ALA A 67 -10.09 3.17 14.16
CA ALA A 67 -10.32 4.49 14.72
C ALA A 67 -10.79 4.43 16.18
N GLU A 68 -11.74 3.54 16.49
CA GLU A 68 -12.30 3.34 17.82
C GLU A 68 -11.27 2.86 18.85
N SER A 69 -10.21 2.19 18.39
CA SER A 69 -9.11 1.76 19.25
C SER A 69 -8.32 2.91 19.88
N GLY A 70 -8.45 4.13 19.35
CA GLY A 70 -7.67 5.30 19.74
C GLY A 70 -6.19 5.22 19.35
N ARG A 71 -5.82 4.30 18.42
CA ARG A 71 -4.44 4.06 17.99
C ARG A 71 -4.21 4.33 16.51
N LEU A 72 -5.14 5.02 15.87
CA LEU A 72 -4.99 5.50 14.52
C LEU A 72 -4.03 6.68 14.47
N ASN A 73 -3.02 6.59 13.60
CA ASN A 73 -2.13 7.69 13.24
C ASN A 73 -2.32 8.06 11.78
N LEU A 74 -2.79 9.27 11.52
CA LEU A 74 -2.96 9.80 10.17
C LEU A 74 -1.65 10.47 9.71
N VAL A 75 -1.08 9.93 8.64
CA VAL A 75 0.15 10.43 8.04
C VAL A 75 -0.21 11.48 7.00
N ASP A 76 0.32 12.68 7.18
CA ASP A 76 -0.02 13.86 6.35
C ASP A 76 0.90 14.03 5.15
N GLU A 77 2.18 13.67 5.28
CA GLU A 77 3.22 13.96 4.30
C GLU A 77 4.09 12.74 3.99
N GLU A 78 4.66 12.75 2.79
CA GLU A 78 5.69 11.78 2.39
C GLU A 78 6.98 12.01 3.18
N GLY A 79 7.79 10.98 3.29
CA GLY A 79 9.11 11.07 3.92
C GLY A 79 9.40 9.93 4.88
N GLU A 80 10.37 10.14 5.78
CA GLU A 80 10.78 9.13 6.74
C GLU A 80 9.71 8.97 7.84
N LEU A 81 9.07 7.81 7.89
CA LEU A 81 8.12 7.44 8.92
C LEU A 81 8.84 6.81 10.13
N PHE A 82 9.83 5.98 9.86
CA PHE A 82 10.73 5.37 10.83
C PHE A 82 12.15 5.35 10.29
N LYS A 83 13.13 5.21 11.17
CA LYS A 83 14.52 5.03 10.74
C LYS A 83 14.63 3.93 9.69
N ASN A 84 15.17 4.27 8.52
CA ASN A 84 15.31 3.38 7.36
C ASN A 84 13.99 2.98 6.67
N LEU A 85 12.88 3.59 6.99
CA LEU A 85 11.60 3.36 6.34
C LEU A 85 10.97 4.70 5.98
N SER A 86 10.83 4.94 4.69
CA SER A 86 10.16 6.12 4.14
C SER A 86 8.91 5.70 3.38
N ILE A 87 7.98 6.62 3.26
CA ILE A 87 6.74 6.44 2.50
C ILE A 87 6.65 7.43 1.35
N ARG A 88 5.94 7.04 0.29
CA ARG A 88 5.40 7.93 -0.73
C ARG A 88 3.90 7.73 -0.84
N ILE A 89 3.19 8.78 -1.20
CA ILE A 89 1.73 8.76 -1.31
C ILE A 89 1.35 8.81 -2.78
N CYS A 90 0.59 7.81 -3.22
CA CYS A 90 0.09 7.64 -4.59
C CYS A 90 -1.42 7.85 -4.63
N TYR A 91 -1.93 8.21 -5.80
CA TYR A 91 -3.32 8.61 -5.98
C TYR A 91 -4.03 7.86 -7.11
N GLY A 92 -3.29 7.06 -7.89
CA GLY A 92 -3.83 6.44 -9.10
C GLY A 92 -4.71 5.23 -8.82
N HIS A 93 -4.24 4.28 -8.01
CA HIS A 93 -5.01 3.10 -7.64
C HIS A 93 -6.20 3.48 -6.75
N THR A 94 -5.92 4.11 -5.64
CA THR A 94 -6.88 4.75 -4.75
C THR A 94 -6.21 5.97 -4.10
N PRO A 95 -6.91 7.11 -3.90
CA PRO A 95 -6.29 8.31 -3.34
C PRO A 95 -5.66 8.07 -1.96
N GLY A 96 -4.37 8.34 -1.86
CA GLY A 96 -3.65 8.24 -0.59
C GLY A 96 -3.00 6.88 -0.33
N LEU A 97 -2.93 5.99 -1.32
CA LEU A 97 -2.15 4.76 -1.20
C LEU A 97 -0.70 5.07 -0.83
N MET A 98 -0.18 4.45 0.23
CA MET A 98 1.22 4.56 0.63
C MET A 98 2.04 3.39 0.07
N ILE A 99 3.14 3.69 -0.60
CA ILE A 99 4.19 2.72 -0.89
C ILE A 99 5.35 2.91 0.08
N LEU A 100 6.05 1.82 0.40
CA LEU A 100 7.10 1.85 1.41
C LEU A 100 8.47 1.66 0.75
N LEU A 101 9.44 2.51 1.13
CA LEU A 101 10.84 2.38 0.77
C LEU A 101 11.61 1.95 2.02
N ILE A 102 12.10 0.72 2.03
CA ILE A 102 12.73 0.10 3.18
C ILE A 102 14.22 -0.08 2.90
N LYS A 103 15.07 0.59 3.66
CA LYS A 103 16.54 0.46 3.56
C LYS A 103 17.03 -0.66 4.47
N TYR A 104 17.63 -1.69 3.90
CA TYR A 104 18.20 -2.81 4.62
C TYR A 104 19.44 -3.36 3.91
N ASN A 105 20.54 -3.54 4.66
CA ASN A 105 21.80 -4.08 4.14
C ASN A 105 22.30 -3.39 2.85
N ASN A 106 22.34 -2.06 2.85
CA ASN A 106 22.74 -1.21 1.70
C ASN A 106 21.88 -1.39 0.44
N ARG A 107 20.69 -1.95 0.57
CA ARG A 107 19.68 -2.05 -0.49
C ARG A 107 18.41 -1.33 -0.09
N THR A 108 17.66 -0.89 -1.09
CA THR A 108 16.31 -0.35 -0.90
C THR A 108 15.31 -1.34 -1.46
N PHE A 109 14.37 -1.72 -0.63
CA PHE A 109 13.21 -2.52 -1.00
C PHE A 109 12.00 -1.60 -1.14
N VAL A 110 11.26 -1.75 -2.22
CA VAL A 110 10.03 -1.00 -2.47
C VAL A 110 8.85 -1.96 -2.32
N TYR A 111 8.10 -1.80 -1.24
CA TYR A 111 6.81 -2.47 -1.11
C TYR A 111 5.77 -1.62 -1.85
N ALA A 112 5.47 -2.03 -3.06
CA ALA A 112 4.74 -1.20 -4.02
C ALA A 112 3.21 -1.20 -3.78
N GLY A 113 2.70 -2.10 -2.93
CA GLY A 113 1.26 -2.28 -2.76
C GLY A 113 0.57 -2.44 -4.11
N ASP A 114 -0.58 -1.83 -4.25
CA ASP A 114 -1.39 -1.93 -5.47
C ASP A 114 -1.04 -0.92 -6.57
N LEU A 115 0.01 -0.13 -6.37
CA LEU A 115 0.61 0.61 -7.48
C LEU A 115 1.22 -0.35 -8.52
N ILE A 116 1.89 -1.43 -8.05
CA ILE A 116 2.47 -2.49 -8.88
C ILE A 116 2.22 -3.83 -8.18
N PRO A 117 1.01 -4.41 -8.29
CA PRO A 117 0.60 -5.54 -7.47
C PRO A 117 1.32 -6.85 -7.80
N THR A 118 1.74 -7.04 -9.05
CA THR A 118 2.42 -8.25 -9.53
C THR A 118 3.51 -7.93 -10.55
N ILE A 119 4.36 -8.89 -10.84
CA ILE A 119 5.38 -8.80 -11.90
C ILE A 119 4.78 -8.47 -13.28
N ALA A 120 3.55 -8.92 -13.55
CA ALA A 120 2.84 -8.64 -14.79
C ALA A 120 2.47 -7.16 -14.94
N HIS A 121 2.42 -6.40 -13.84
CA HIS A 121 2.11 -4.97 -13.84
C HIS A 121 3.35 -4.06 -13.93
N ILE A 122 4.57 -4.61 -14.04
CA ILE A 122 5.78 -3.80 -14.30
C ILE A 122 5.69 -3.06 -15.63
N PRO A 123 5.25 -3.67 -16.76
CA PRO A 123 5.08 -2.92 -18.00
C PRO A 123 4.18 -1.69 -17.79
N LEU A 124 4.65 -0.53 -18.22
CA LEU A 124 4.10 0.76 -17.80
C LEU A 124 2.59 0.91 -18.01
N ILE A 125 2.08 0.42 -19.15
CA ILE A 125 0.67 0.56 -19.53
C ILE A 125 -0.25 -0.53 -18.95
N TRP A 126 0.30 -1.49 -18.21
CA TRP A 126 -0.50 -2.57 -17.63
C TRP A 126 -0.92 -2.19 -16.22
N ASN A 127 -2.17 -1.76 -16.10
CA ASN A 127 -2.80 -1.33 -14.86
C ASN A 127 -3.96 -2.26 -14.49
N MET A 128 -4.41 -2.15 -13.26
CA MET A 128 -5.62 -2.84 -12.82
C MET A 128 -6.86 -2.13 -13.38
N SER A 129 -7.90 -2.93 -13.72
CA SER A 129 -9.14 -2.39 -14.27
C SER A 129 -9.94 -1.54 -13.28
N TYR A 130 -9.65 -1.67 -11.99
CA TYR A 130 -10.31 -0.94 -10.91
C TYR A 130 -9.48 0.20 -10.32
N ASP A 131 -8.36 0.56 -10.97
CA ASP A 131 -7.68 1.82 -10.63
C ASP A 131 -8.64 3.01 -10.81
N ILE A 132 -8.70 3.87 -9.79
CA ILE A 132 -9.57 5.06 -9.82
C ILE A 132 -9.12 6.04 -10.90
N GLU A 133 -7.81 6.29 -10.99
CA GLU A 133 -7.21 7.17 -11.98
C GLU A 133 -6.06 6.47 -12.72
N SER A 134 -6.39 5.61 -13.69
CA SER A 134 -5.42 4.79 -14.41
C SER A 134 -4.26 5.57 -15.06
N LEU A 135 -4.51 6.78 -15.57
CA LEU A 135 -3.44 7.62 -16.13
C LEU A 135 -2.48 8.12 -15.05
N LYS A 136 -3.01 8.38 -13.86
CA LYS A 136 -2.21 8.77 -12.70
C LYS A 136 -1.36 7.59 -12.22
N THR A 137 -1.93 6.39 -12.16
CA THR A 137 -1.19 5.15 -11.88
C THR A 137 -0.01 4.98 -12.83
N ILE A 138 -0.21 5.21 -14.14
CA ILE A 138 0.88 5.10 -15.15
C ILE A 138 2.00 6.10 -14.85
N GLU A 139 1.66 7.33 -14.49
CA GLU A 139 2.65 8.36 -14.17
C GLU A 139 3.45 8.02 -12.92
N GLU A 140 2.77 7.62 -11.85
CA GLU A 140 3.37 7.23 -10.58
C GLU A 140 4.25 5.98 -10.74
N LYS A 141 3.79 4.97 -11.48
CA LYS A 141 4.60 3.79 -11.84
C LYS A 141 5.86 4.19 -12.61
N ARG A 142 5.74 5.10 -13.58
CA ARG A 142 6.91 5.57 -14.35
C ARG A 142 7.98 6.15 -13.45
N GLN A 143 7.60 6.98 -12.50
CA GLN A 143 8.53 7.59 -11.56
C GLN A 143 9.22 6.51 -10.70
N ILE A 144 8.45 5.64 -10.06
CA ILE A 144 8.99 4.59 -9.19
C ILE A 144 9.86 3.59 -9.95
N LEU A 145 9.44 3.16 -11.15
CA LEU A 145 10.19 2.20 -11.95
C LEU A 145 11.52 2.77 -12.46
N ASN A 146 11.55 4.05 -12.85
CA ASN A 146 12.79 4.71 -13.28
C ASN A 146 13.76 4.83 -12.09
N GLU A 147 13.31 5.33 -10.95
CA GLU A 147 14.14 5.43 -9.76
C GLU A 147 14.63 4.07 -9.26
N ALA A 148 13.76 3.05 -9.29
CA ALA A 148 14.13 1.70 -8.90
C ALA A 148 15.18 1.08 -9.84
N LEU A 149 15.08 1.34 -11.14
CA LEU A 149 16.07 0.89 -12.12
C LEU A 149 17.41 1.63 -11.93
N GLU A 150 17.39 2.96 -11.75
CA GLU A 150 18.59 3.79 -11.59
C GLU A 150 19.36 3.49 -10.31
N ASN A 151 18.68 3.04 -9.26
CA ASN A 151 19.25 2.83 -7.94
C ASN A 151 19.30 1.35 -7.52
N ASP A 152 19.08 0.41 -8.44
CA ASP A 152 19.09 -1.04 -8.17
C ASP A 152 18.14 -1.44 -7.01
N TRP A 153 16.97 -0.83 -6.94
CA TRP A 153 15.97 -1.17 -5.92
C TRP A 153 15.31 -2.51 -6.21
N ILE A 154 14.83 -3.14 -5.17
CA ILE A 154 14.11 -4.42 -5.23
C ILE A 154 12.62 -4.15 -5.02
N LEU A 155 11.80 -4.47 -6.01
CA LEU A 155 10.34 -4.42 -5.86
C LEU A 155 9.84 -5.65 -5.10
N ILE A 156 8.91 -5.45 -4.16
CA ILE A 156 8.18 -6.51 -3.45
C ILE A 156 6.73 -6.44 -3.89
N PHE A 157 6.18 -7.60 -4.29
CA PHE A 157 4.81 -7.73 -4.79
C PHE A 157 3.89 -8.29 -3.72
N GLN A 158 2.68 -7.75 -3.63
CA GLN A 158 1.68 -8.19 -2.67
C GLN A 158 0.75 -9.27 -3.24
N HIS A 159 0.45 -9.19 -4.52
CA HIS A 159 -0.54 -10.04 -5.19
C HIS A 159 0.06 -11.04 -6.18
N ASP A 160 1.38 -11.19 -6.25
CA ASP A 160 1.98 -12.17 -7.13
C ASP A 160 2.05 -13.55 -6.46
N ALA A 161 1.45 -14.55 -7.07
CA ALA A 161 1.38 -15.89 -6.51
C ALA A 161 2.70 -16.68 -6.65
N ASN A 162 3.64 -16.22 -7.49
CA ASN A 162 4.84 -16.97 -7.85
C ASN A 162 6.14 -16.19 -7.65
N VAL A 163 6.06 -14.86 -7.67
CA VAL A 163 7.23 -13.98 -7.60
C VAL A 163 7.07 -12.99 -6.45
N GLU A 164 7.79 -13.19 -5.38
CA GLU A 164 7.75 -12.35 -4.18
C GLU A 164 8.40 -10.99 -4.41
N CYS A 165 9.53 -10.98 -5.12
CA CYS A 165 10.28 -9.75 -5.41
C CYS A 165 11.14 -9.90 -6.67
N CYS A 166 11.56 -8.77 -7.24
CA CYS A 166 12.52 -8.75 -8.34
C CYS A 166 13.34 -7.46 -8.36
N THR A 167 14.45 -7.50 -9.08
CA THR A 167 15.15 -6.32 -9.58
C THR A 167 14.58 -5.92 -10.95
N LEU A 168 15.03 -4.80 -11.48
CA LEU A 168 14.59 -4.29 -12.77
C LEU A 168 15.72 -4.25 -13.79
N GLY A 169 15.39 -4.45 -15.05
CA GLY A 169 16.28 -4.31 -16.18
C GLY A 169 15.63 -3.56 -17.34
N MET A 170 16.45 -2.82 -18.11
CA MET A 170 15.99 -2.17 -19.33
C MET A 170 16.04 -3.17 -20.49
N THR A 171 14.96 -3.29 -21.23
CA THR A 171 14.85 -4.12 -22.42
C THR A 171 14.41 -3.29 -23.63
N ALA A 172 14.44 -3.88 -24.83
CA ALA A 172 13.89 -3.24 -26.02
C ALA A 172 12.38 -2.90 -25.90
N LYS A 173 11.69 -3.54 -24.95
CA LYS A 173 10.24 -3.29 -24.65
C LYS A 173 10.02 -2.43 -23.42
N GLY A 174 11.06 -1.71 -22.94
CA GLY A 174 11.04 -0.91 -21.72
C GLY A 174 11.45 -1.70 -20.47
N ILE A 175 11.17 -1.15 -19.29
CA ILE A 175 11.54 -1.73 -18.00
C ILE A 175 10.79 -3.06 -17.78
N ARG A 176 11.51 -4.08 -17.34
CA ARG A 176 11.01 -5.44 -17.01
C ARG A 176 11.71 -5.95 -15.76
N ALA A 177 11.17 -7.01 -15.18
CA ALA A 177 11.86 -7.79 -14.15
C ALA A 177 13.16 -8.37 -14.71
N ALA A 178 14.21 -8.41 -13.89
CA ALA A 178 15.52 -8.96 -14.18
C ALA A 178 15.85 -10.13 -13.23
#